data_50b24d1e474533d8b02453e00819f708
#
_entry.id   50b24d1e474533d8b02453e00819f708
#
_cell.length_a   1.000
_cell.length_b   1.000
_cell.length_c   1.000
_cell.angle_alpha   90.00
_cell.angle_beta   90.00
_cell.angle_gamma   90.00
#
_symmetry.space_group_name_H-M   'P 1'
#
loop_
_entity.id
_entity.type
_entity.pdbx_description
1 polymer ?
#
loop_
_entity_poly.entity_id
_entity_poly.type
_entity_poly.pdbx_seq_one_letter_code
_entity_poly.pdbx_strand_id
1 'polypeptide(L)'
;MKQYDYDVAIVTAVAIETESVKRCFTGWEKKTFENDDRVQYFVTRFTGASDERRLVTCQQMQMGMTACTLTCQKLIEHFRPRYLIMTGIAAGIGGEEQIYGDVIIPDVIWDYSTGKFVGKDESEIRFGDVGFLPRPSFLRMDEDLVALMKGVSESKEHEFKVHMGMMACGNSVVANKDYVDTRVRALMPETAGLDMESYSVFYTAQNC
;
A
#
# COMPACT_ATOMS: atom_id res chain seq x y z
N MET A 1 -20.37 17.16 -8.05
CA MET A 1 -18.92 16.83 -8.09
C MET A 1 -18.45 16.66 -6.65
N LYS A 2 -17.73 15.57 -6.33
CA LYS A 2 -17.06 15.47 -5.01
C LYS A 2 -16.03 16.60 -4.93
N GLN A 3 -16.15 17.45 -3.92
CA GLN A 3 -15.19 18.54 -3.69
C GLN A 3 -14.06 17.97 -2.84
N TYR A 4 -12.84 18.01 -3.34
CA TYR A 4 -11.63 17.61 -2.62
C TYR A 4 -10.94 18.87 -2.05
N ASP A 5 -10.41 18.76 -0.83
CA ASP A 5 -9.70 19.86 -0.17
C ASP A 5 -8.18 19.75 -0.36
N TYR A 6 -7.69 18.51 -0.60
CA TYR A 6 -6.30 18.20 -0.90
C TYR A 6 -6.21 17.38 -2.18
N ASP A 7 -5.10 17.54 -2.93
CA ASP A 7 -4.88 16.76 -4.15
C ASP A 7 -4.39 15.36 -3.80
N VAL A 8 -3.44 15.26 -2.87
CA VAL A 8 -2.78 14.01 -2.52
C VAL A 8 -2.66 13.87 -1.00
N ALA A 9 -2.95 12.67 -0.50
CA ALA A 9 -2.58 12.23 0.83
C ALA A 9 -1.62 11.05 0.71
N ILE A 10 -0.50 11.09 1.45
CA ILE A 10 0.48 10.01 1.52
C ILE A 10 0.50 9.45 2.93
N VAL A 11 0.25 8.15 3.07
CA VAL A 11 0.41 7.40 4.32
C VAL A 11 1.68 6.56 4.25
N THR A 12 2.38 6.47 5.38
CA THR A 12 3.59 5.66 5.53
C THR A 12 3.49 4.79 6.78
N ALA A 13 4.20 3.67 6.81
CA ALA A 13 4.16 2.74 7.94
C ALA A 13 5.18 3.10 9.02
N VAL A 14 6.37 3.57 8.64
CA VAL A 14 7.49 3.82 9.57
C VAL A 14 8.13 5.19 9.34
N ALA A 15 8.87 5.64 10.36
CA ALA A 15 9.44 7.00 10.38
C ALA A 15 10.40 7.28 9.21
N ILE A 16 11.21 6.31 8.81
CA ILE A 16 12.16 6.49 7.71
C ILE A 16 11.45 6.75 6.38
N GLU A 17 10.30 6.13 6.15
CA GLU A 17 9.48 6.35 4.97
C GLU A 17 8.88 7.76 4.98
N THR A 18 8.34 8.19 6.13
CA THR A 18 7.81 9.55 6.32
C THR A 18 8.88 10.61 6.04
N GLU A 19 10.07 10.42 6.59
CA GLU A 19 11.19 11.35 6.37
C GLU A 19 11.65 11.33 4.91
N SER A 20 11.57 10.20 4.23
CA SER A 20 11.87 10.11 2.80
C SER A 20 10.85 10.90 1.96
N VAL A 21 9.56 10.79 2.26
CA VAL A 21 8.52 11.63 1.64
C VAL A 21 8.79 13.11 1.90
N LYS A 22 9.12 13.46 3.15
CA LYS A 22 9.37 14.86 3.51
C LYS A 22 10.60 15.46 2.81
N ARG A 23 11.59 14.66 2.45
CA ARG A 23 12.75 15.11 1.66
C ARG A 23 12.42 15.44 0.20
N CYS A 24 11.35 14.86 -0.34
CA CYS A 24 10.94 15.13 -1.73
C CYS A 24 10.26 16.50 -1.91
N PHE A 25 9.83 17.13 -0.81
CA PHE A 25 9.11 18.41 -0.85
C PHE A 25 9.64 19.36 0.24
N THR A 26 9.35 20.63 0.09
CA THR A 26 9.76 21.69 1.04
C THR A 26 8.55 22.41 1.64
N GLY A 27 8.74 23.25 2.66
CA GLY A 27 7.68 24.10 3.21
C GLY A 27 6.62 23.33 4.02
N TRP A 28 7.02 22.27 4.70
CA TRP A 28 6.12 21.49 5.54
C TRP A 28 5.62 22.26 6.76
N GLU A 29 4.32 22.22 6.98
CA GLU A 29 3.65 22.71 8.18
C GLU A 29 3.02 21.53 8.93
N LYS A 30 3.16 21.51 10.25
CA LYS A 30 2.48 20.53 11.11
C LYS A 30 1.03 20.96 11.32
N LYS A 31 0.08 20.03 11.13
CA LYS A 31 -1.33 20.19 11.47
C LYS A 31 -1.69 19.26 12.62
N THR A 32 -2.51 19.77 13.54
CA THR A 32 -3.05 19.01 14.69
C THR A 32 -4.55 19.26 14.78
N PHE A 33 -5.26 18.25 15.28
CA PHE A 33 -6.70 18.32 15.53
C PHE A 33 -6.95 17.99 17.00
N GLU A 34 -7.86 18.72 17.66
CA GLU A 34 -8.10 18.63 19.11
C GLU A 34 -8.45 17.21 19.58
N ASN A 35 -9.10 16.41 18.75
CA ASN A 35 -9.52 15.03 19.08
C ASN A 35 -8.64 13.96 18.41
N ASP A 36 -7.52 14.32 17.82
CA ASP A 36 -6.62 13.41 17.12
C ASP A 36 -5.15 13.78 17.33
N ASP A 37 -4.72 13.73 18.57
CA ASP A 37 -3.36 14.07 18.99
C ASP A 37 -2.32 12.95 18.73
N ARG A 38 -2.79 11.74 18.39
CA ARG A 38 -1.93 10.57 18.19
C ARG A 38 -1.26 10.51 16.81
N VAL A 39 -1.90 11.08 15.78
CA VAL A 39 -1.36 11.13 14.43
C VAL A 39 -0.83 12.53 14.14
N GLN A 40 0.41 12.60 13.65
CA GLN A 40 1.01 13.87 13.25
C GLN A 40 0.88 14.03 11.74
N TYR A 41 0.16 15.07 11.33
CA TYR A 41 -0.03 15.42 9.93
C TYR A 41 0.93 16.53 9.52
N PHE A 42 1.53 16.37 8.36
CA PHE A 42 2.38 17.38 7.74
C PHE A 42 1.78 17.75 6.39
N VAL A 43 1.56 19.05 6.18
CA VAL A 43 0.97 19.57 4.95
C VAL A 43 1.98 20.43 4.22
N THR A 44 1.92 20.42 2.90
CA THR A 44 2.70 21.30 2.06
C THR A 44 1.99 21.57 0.74
N ARG A 45 2.59 22.42 -0.08
CA ARG A 45 2.18 22.68 -1.45
C ARG A 45 3.35 22.39 -2.39
N PHE A 46 3.03 21.93 -3.57
CA PHE A 46 4.01 21.69 -4.62
C PHE A 46 3.47 22.14 -5.96
N THR A 47 4.36 22.51 -6.86
CA THR A 47 3.98 22.89 -8.22
C THR A 47 3.77 21.65 -9.06
N GLY A 48 2.54 21.41 -9.51
CA GLY A 48 2.21 20.42 -10.52
C GLY A 48 2.56 20.93 -11.93
N ALA A 49 2.14 20.20 -12.96
CA ALA A 49 2.41 20.58 -14.33
C ALA A 49 1.80 21.93 -14.73
N SER A 50 0.64 22.30 -14.17
CA SER A 50 -0.10 23.52 -14.50
C SER A 50 -0.47 24.37 -13.30
N ASP A 51 -0.56 23.78 -12.10
CA ASP A 51 -1.12 24.42 -10.93
C ASP A 51 -0.37 24.04 -9.65
N GLU A 52 -0.60 24.84 -8.60
CA GLU A 52 -0.20 24.50 -7.24
C GLU A 52 -1.11 23.40 -6.70
N ARG A 53 -0.53 22.37 -6.09
CA ARG A 53 -1.19 21.21 -5.50
C ARG A 53 -0.98 21.15 -3.99
N ARG A 54 -1.97 20.64 -3.27
CA ARG A 54 -1.90 20.46 -1.81
C ARG A 54 -1.63 18.99 -1.49
N LEU A 55 -0.64 18.77 -0.65
CA LEU A 55 -0.19 17.47 -0.19
C LEU A 55 -0.28 17.39 1.34
N VAL A 56 -0.76 16.27 1.84
CA VAL A 56 -0.65 15.90 3.25
C VAL A 56 0.07 14.56 3.38
N THR A 57 0.91 14.42 4.39
CA THR A 57 1.51 13.14 4.75
C THR A 57 1.40 12.88 6.25
N CYS A 58 1.29 11.61 6.62
CA CYS A 58 1.40 11.18 8.01
C CYS A 58 1.96 9.76 8.08
N GLN A 59 2.53 9.45 9.25
CA GLN A 59 2.88 8.09 9.62
C GLN A 59 1.74 7.45 10.37
N GLN A 60 1.42 6.20 10.05
CA GLN A 60 0.52 5.41 10.89
C GLN A 60 1.14 5.10 12.26
N MET A 61 0.31 4.77 13.25
CA MET A 61 0.76 4.61 14.63
C MET A 61 1.55 3.32 14.87
N GLN A 62 1.26 2.28 14.12
CA GLN A 62 1.95 0.98 14.13
C GLN A 62 1.75 0.29 12.79
N MET A 63 2.61 -0.65 12.45
CA MET A 63 2.50 -1.44 11.22
C MET A 63 1.24 -2.31 11.22
N GLY A 64 0.74 -2.63 10.02
CA GLY A 64 -0.34 -3.56 9.78
C GLY A 64 -1.66 -2.91 9.39
N MET A 65 -2.52 -3.72 8.80
CA MET A 65 -3.77 -3.31 8.14
C MET A 65 -4.72 -2.51 9.05
N THR A 66 -4.87 -2.90 10.32
CA THR A 66 -5.81 -2.23 11.23
C THR A 66 -5.43 -0.78 11.50
N ALA A 67 -4.16 -0.53 11.81
CA ALA A 67 -3.67 0.83 12.06
C ALA A 67 -3.68 1.67 10.78
N CYS A 68 -3.35 1.06 9.64
CA CYS A 68 -3.40 1.71 8.35
C CYS A 68 -4.84 2.15 7.99
N THR A 69 -5.83 1.26 8.14
CA THR A 69 -7.24 1.59 7.89
C THR A 69 -7.68 2.81 8.69
N LEU A 70 -7.40 2.81 10.00
CA LEU A 70 -7.77 3.94 10.87
C LEU A 70 -7.08 5.24 10.45
N THR A 71 -5.80 5.16 10.10
CA THR A 71 -5.03 6.34 9.67
C THR A 71 -5.55 6.87 8.33
N CYS A 72 -5.85 6.00 7.37
CA CYS A 72 -6.44 6.38 6.08
C CYS A 72 -7.82 7.02 6.25
N GLN A 73 -8.67 6.44 7.12
CA GLN A 73 -9.98 7.02 7.42
C GLN A 73 -9.84 8.46 7.96
N LYS A 74 -8.97 8.68 8.94
CA LYS A 74 -8.69 10.01 9.49
C LYS A 74 -8.16 10.99 8.44
N LEU A 75 -7.25 10.53 7.56
CA LEU A 75 -6.78 11.36 6.44
C LEU A 75 -7.93 11.79 5.53
N ILE A 76 -8.85 10.88 5.21
CA ILE A 76 -9.99 11.17 4.36
C ILE A 76 -10.95 12.14 5.07
N GLU A 77 -11.25 11.93 6.36
CA GLU A 77 -12.14 12.78 7.15
C GLU A 77 -11.60 14.22 7.31
N HIS A 78 -10.31 14.36 7.62
CA HIS A 78 -9.71 15.67 7.90
C HIS A 78 -9.31 16.44 6.64
N PHE A 79 -8.90 15.77 5.59
CA PHE A 79 -8.24 16.40 4.44
C PHE A 79 -8.96 16.20 3.11
N ARG A 80 -9.92 15.26 3.01
CA ARG A 80 -10.69 14.95 1.81
C ARG A 80 -9.82 14.92 0.55
N PRO A 81 -8.79 14.07 0.49
CA PRO A 81 -7.86 14.03 -0.62
C PRO A 81 -8.50 13.45 -1.88
N ARG A 82 -8.06 13.93 -3.04
CA ARG A 82 -8.44 13.32 -4.32
C ARG A 82 -7.77 11.96 -4.52
N TYR A 83 -6.50 11.85 -4.14
CA TYR A 83 -5.72 10.62 -4.24
C TYR A 83 -5.16 10.25 -2.87
N LEU A 84 -5.32 8.99 -2.52
CA LEU A 84 -4.72 8.38 -1.34
C LEU A 84 -3.62 7.43 -1.80
N ILE A 85 -2.39 7.67 -1.38
CA ILE A 85 -1.21 6.91 -1.77
C ILE A 85 -0.56 6.34 -0.51
N MET A 86 -0.17 5.09 -0.55
CA MET A 86 0.80 4.54 0.38
C MET A 86 2.16 4.44 -0.31
N THR A 87 3.19 4.86 0.37
CA THR A 87 4.56 4.63 -0.05
C THR A 87 5.36 4.06 1.12
N GLY A 88 6.11 3.01 0.84
CA GLY A 88 6.85 2.29 1.88
C GLY A 88 7.69 1.15 1.31
N ILE A 89 8.27 0.38 2.21
CA ILE A 89 9.12 -0.76 1.88
C ILE A 89 8.25 -2.01 1.73
N ALA A 90 8.41 -2.70 0.61
CA ALA A 90 7.76 -3.98 0.34
C ALA A 90 8.82 -5.07 0.07
N ALA A 91 8.45 -6.32 0.31
CA ALA A 91 9.27 -7.45 -0.09
C ALA A 91 8.98 -7.83 -1.54
N GLY A 92 9.93 -7.66 -2.45
CA GLY A 92 9.82 -8.13 -3.82
C GLY A 92 9.88 -9.67 -3.89
N ILE A 93 8.99 -10.27 -4.65
CA ILE A 93 8.94 -11.73 -4.87
C ILE A 93 8.81 -12.10 -6.35
N GLY A 94 8.93 -11.15 -7.27
CA GLY A 94 8.78 -11.35 -8.72
C GLY A 94 9.92 -12.12 -9.40
N GLY A 95 10.87 -12.67 -8.65
CA GLY A 95 11.97 -13.49 -9.17
C GLY A 95 13.25 -12.70 -9.44
N GLU A 96 14.14 -13.26 -10.29
CA GLU A 96 15.50 -12.74 -10.55
C GLU A 96 15.54 -11.37 -11.25
N GLU A 97 14.42 -10.94 -11.84
CA GLU A 97 14.35 -9.66 -12.53
C GLU A 97 14.14 -8.46 -11.58
N GLN A 98 13.74 -8.73 -10.33
CA GLN A 98 13.58 -7.70 -9.31
C GLN A 98 14.84 -7.57 -8.47
N ILE A 99 15.30 -6.35 -8.31
CA ILE A 99 16.47 -6.03 -7.46
C ILE A 99 16.09 -5.03 -6.36
N TYR A 100 16.94 -4.91 -5.35
CA TYR A 100 16.76 -3.91 -4.30
C TYR A 100 16.76 -2.50 -4.88
N GLY A 101 15.75 -1.72 -4.49
CA GLY A 101 15.53 -0.34 -4.96
C GLY A 101 14.55 -0.24 -6.12
N ASP A 102 14.11 -1.34 -6.71
CA ASP A 102 13.02 -1.34 -7.67
C ASP A 102 11.70 -0.93 -7.01
N VAL A 103 10.80 -0.36 -7.79
CA VAL A 103 9.48 0.09 -7.35
C VAL A 103 8.41 -0.90 -7.81
N ILE A 104 7.52 -1.30 -6.90
CA ILE A 104 6.35 -2.12 -7.23
C ILE A 104 5.11 -1.23 -7.13
N ILE A 105 4.34 -1.14 -8.22
CA ILE A 105 3.06 -0.44 -8.26
C ILE A 105 1.96 -1.49 -8.45
N PRO A 106 1.16 -1.78 -7.40
CA PRO A 106 0.12 -2.79 -7.53
C PRO A 106 -1.10 -2.26 -8.27
N ASP A 107 -1.53 -2.97 -9.29
CA ASP A 107 -2.83 -2.79 -9.93
C ASP A 107 -3.93 -3.64 -9.28
N VAL A 108 -3.54 -4.74 -8.65
CA VAL A 108 -4.40 -5.63 -7.85
C VAL A 108 -3.73 -5.91 -6.51
N ILE A 109 -4.50 -5.80 -5.44
CA ILE A 109 -4.07 -6.18 -4.10
C ILE A 109 -4.96 -7.28 -3.58
N TRP A 110 -4.39 -8.25 -2.89
CA TRP A 110 -5.12 -9.34 -2.29
C TRP A 110 -4.64 -9.67 -0.88
N ASP A 111 -5.59 -10.04 -0.01
CA ASP A 111 -5.30 -10.45 1.37
C ASP A 111 -5.05 -11.96 1.41
N TYR A 112 -3.79 -12.35 1.69
CA TYR A 112 -3.41 -13.76 1.85
C TYR A 112 -3.63 -14.29 3.27
N SER A 113 -3.92 -13.43 4.23
CA SER A 113 -4.06 -13.78 5.64
C SER A 113 -5.47 -14.20 6.03
N THR A 114 -6.47 -13.89 5.19
CA THR A 114 -7.85 -14.29 5.43
C THR A 114 -8.11 -15.71 4.94
N GLY A 115 -8.69 -16.55 5.80
CA GLY A 115 -8.98 -17.93 5.45
C GLY A 115 -9.63 -18.73 6.58
N LYS A 116 -9.70 -20.06 6.37
CA LYS A 116 -10.26 -21.02 7.32
C LYS A 116 -9.17 -21.97 7.83
N PHE A 117 -9.06 -22.11 9.13
CA PHE A 117 -8.29 -23.21 9.72
C PHE A 117 -9.11 -24.50 9.65
N VAL A 118 -8.50 -25.59 9.19
CA VAL A 118 -9.12 -26.90 9.06
C VAL A 118 -8.37 -27.93 9.88
N GLY A 119 -9.10 -28.96 10.38
CA GLY A 119 -8.53 -30.06 11.13
C GLY A 119 -7.71 -31.02 10.25
N LYS A 120 -6.93 -31.90 10.87
CA LYS A 120 -6.06 -32.87 10.19
C LYS A 120 -6.80 -33.88 9.29
N ASP A 121 -8.10 -34.07 9.51
CA ASP A 121 -8.93 -35.06 8.79
C ASP A 121 -9.51 -34.52 7.46
N GLU A 122 -9.37 -33.23 7.16
CA GLU A 122 -9.71 -32.72 5.83
C GLU A 122 -8.56 -33.05 4.85
N SER A 123 -8.67 -34.17 4.17
CA SER A 123 -7.64 -34.80 3.32
C SER A 123 -7.21 -34.05 2.05
N GLU A 124 -7.61 -32.79 1.90
CA GLU A 124 -7.31 -31.97 0.73
C GLU A 124 -6.57 -30.66 1.06
N ILE A 125 -5.72 -30.66 2.09
CA ILE A 125 -4.90 -29.47 2.36
C ILE A 125 -3.76 -29.42 1.34
N ARG A 126 -3.98 -28.71 0.24
CA ARG A 126 -2.99 -28.51 -0.83
C ARG A 126 -1.81 -27.60 -0.45
N PHE A 127 -1.84 -26.95 0.71
CA PHE A 127 -0.95 -25.83 1.05
C PHE A 127 -0.15 -26.06 2.35
N GLY A 128 0.46 -27.22 2.47
CA GLY A 128 1.42 -27.53 3.55
C GLY A 128 0.78 -27.91 4.88
N ASP A 129 1.59 -28.27 5.85
CA ASP A 129 1.22 -28.91 7.15
C ASP A 129 0.40 -28.06 8.10
N VAL A 130 0.19 -26.80 7.83
CA VAL A 130 -0.67 -25.92 8.60
C VAL A 130 -2.05 -25.92 7.98
N GLY A 131 -3.02 -26.56 8.57
CA GLY A 131 -4.40 -26.69 8.10
C GLY A 131 -5.13 -25.36 7.89
N PHE A 132 -4.64 -24.52 7.00
CA PHE A 132 -5.20 -23.23 6.65
C PHE A 132 -5.55 -23.19 5.17
N LEU A 133 -6.82 -22.95 4.87
CA LEU A 133 -7.35 -22.74 3.53
C LEU A 133 -7.56 -21.25 3.30
N PRO A 134 -6.74 -20.59 2.47
CA PRO A 134 -6.91 -19.17 2.16
C PRO A 134 -8.24 -18.91 1.44
N ARG A 135 -8.85 -17.77 1.77
CA ARG A 135 -10.03 -17.22 1.09
C ARG A 135 -9.73 -15.76 0.72
N PRO A 136 -8.90 -15.54 -0.29
CA PRO A 136 -8.43 -14.21 -0.61
C PRO A 136 -9.55 -13.29 -1.09
N SER A 137 -9.51 -12.05 -0.62
CA SER A 137 -10.29 -10.94 -1.17
C SER A 137 -9.38 -10.10 -2.05
N PHE A 138 -9.91 -9.62 -3.17
CA PHE A 138 -9.16 -8.83 -4.16
C PHE A 138 -9.73 -7.43 -4.27
N LEU A 139 -8.83 -6.44 -4.32
CA LEU A 139 -9.15 -5.05 -4.60
C LEU A 139 -8.35 -4.62 -5.83
N ARG A 140 -8.99 -3.85 -6.71
CA ARG A 140 -8.35 -3.37 -7.94
C ARG A 140 -8.17 -1.86 -7.89
N MET A 141 -7.07 -1.40 -8.46
CA MET A 141 -6.89 0.02 -8.74
C MET A 141 -7.87 0.45 -9.82
N ASP A 142 -8.32 1.69 -9.74
CA ASP A 142 -9.10 2.32 -10.79
C ASP A 142 -8.35 2.31 -12.13
N GLU A 143 -9.04 2.03 -13.24
CA GLU A 143 -8.40 1.85 -14.55
C GLU A 143 -7.71 3.14 -15.06
N ASP A 144 -8.26 4.31 -14.74
CA ASP A 144 -7.63 5.59 -15.09
C ASP A 144 -6.34 5.80 -14.29
N LEU A 145 -6.31 5.38 -13.02
CA LEU A 145 -5.08 5.41 -12.21
C LEU A 145 -4.04 4.41 -12.71
N VAL A 146 -4.44 3.22 -13.12
CA VAL A 146 -3.52 2.23 -13.72
C VAL A 146 -2.90 2.81 -14.98
N ALA A 147 -3.69 3.42 -15.86
CA ALA A 147 -3.21 4.05 -17.09
C ALA A 147 -2.24 5.21 -16.79
N LEU A 148 -2.58 6.05 -15.78
CA LEU A 148 -1.72 7.14 -15.33
C LEU A 148 -0.37 6.62 -14.80
N MET A 149 -0.38 5.60 -13.95
CA MET A 149 0.85 5.03 -13.37
C MET A 149 1.74 4.40 -14.44
N LYS A 150 1.16 3.69 -15.41
CA LYS A 150 1.89 3.17 -16.58
C LYS A 150 2.55 4.31 -17.35
N GLY A 151 1.80 5.35 -17.71
CA GLY A 151 2.33 6.49 -18.42
C GLY A 151 3.48 7.19 -17.70
N VAL A 152 3.39 7.32 -16.36
CA VAL A 152 4.47 7.90 -15.56
C VAL A 152 5.69 6.98 -15.53
N SER A 153 5.50 5.66 -15.36
CA SER A 153 6.60 4.69 -15.32
C SER A 153 7.37 4.61 -16.65
N GLU A 154 6.68 4.79 -17.77
CA GLU A 154 7.27 4.73 -19.11
C GLU A 154 7.86 6.09 -19.59
N SER A 155 7.43 7.20 -18.99
CA SER A 155 7.77 8.55 -19.46
C SER A 155 9.14 9.07 -19.02
N LYS A 156 9.83 8.40 -18.08
CA LYS A 156 11.12 8.82 -17.51
C LYS A 156 12.09 7.66 -17.48
N GLU A 157 13.36 7.96 -17.76
CA GLU A 157 14.45 7.05 -17.39
C GLU A 157 14.64 7.10 -15.86
N HIS A 158 14.51 5.95 -15.23
CA HIS A 158 14.75 5.77 -13.81
C HIS A 158 16.02 4.94 -13.61
N GLU A 159 16.73 5.18 -12.51
CA GLU A 159 17.85 4.33 -12.09
C GLU A 159 17.37 2.96 -11.55
N PHE A 160 16.06 2.81 -11.38
CA PHE A 160 15.38 1.61 -10.88
C PHE A 160 14.32 1.15 -11.86
N LYS A 161 13.96 -0.12 -11.81
CA LYS A 161 12.82 -0.65 -12.58
C LYS A 161 11.52 -0.42 -11.84
N VAL A 162 10.45 -0.25 -12.62
CA VAL A 162 9.08 -0.21 -12.12
C VAL A 162 8.37 -1.49 -12.54
N HIS A 163 7.90 -2.24 -11.54
CA HIS A 163 7.14 -3.47 -11.74
C HIS A 163 5.67 -3.21 -11.44
N MET A 164 4.81 -3.38 -12.42
CA MET A 164 3.36 -3.36 -12.20
C MET A 164 2.86 -4.79 -12.06
N GLY A 165 1.97 -5.04 -11.10
CA GLY A 165 1.43 -6.38 -10.89
C GLY A 165 0.69 -6.51 -9.56
N MET A 166 0.45 -7.76 -9.13
CA MET A 166 -0.26 -8.02 -7.90
C MET A 166 0.61 -7.79 -6.67
N MET A 167 0.00 -7.28 -5.60
CA MET A 167 0.60 -7.21 -4.25
C MET A 167 -0.19 -8.12 -3.30
N ALA A 168 0.50 -8.97 -2.57
CA ALA A 168 -0.07 -9.74 -1.48
C ALA A 168 0.08 -8.96 -0.18
N CYS A 169 -1.03 -8.75 0.53
CA CYS A 169 -1.03 -8.04 1.80
C CYS A 169 -1.40 -8.98 2.95
N GLY A 170 -0.79 -8.80 4.11
CA GLY A 170 -1.11 -9.57 5.30
C GLY A 170 -0.52 -8.99 6.57
N ASN A 171 -0.98 -9.45 7.75
CA ASN A 171 -0.63 -8.86 9.03
C ASN A 171 0.74 -9.31 9.61
N SER A 172 1.59 -9.93 8.80
CA SER A 172 2.86 -10.48 9.28
C SER A 172 4.01 -10.22 8.31
N VAL A 173 5.16 -9.87 8.87
CA VAL A 173 6.42 -9.89 8.10
C VAL A 173 6.74 -11.34 7.76
N VAL A 174 6.86 -11.64 6.47
CA VAL A 174 7.18 -12.99 6.00
C VAL A 174 8.67 -13.05 5.62
N ALA A 175 9.47 -13.66 6.50
CA ALA A 175 10.90 -13.91 6.30
C ALA A 175 11.17 -15.41 6.01
N ASN A 176 10.24 -16.07 5.37
CA ASN A 176 10.30 -17.51 5.09
C ASN A 176 9.96 -17.76 3.62
N LYS A 177 10.98 -18.22 2.86
CA LYS A 177 10.83 -18.47 1.43
C LYS A 177 9.80 -19.58 1.14
N ASP A 178 9.81 -20.66 1.91
CA ASP A 178 8.88 -21.78 1.70
C ASP A 178 7.42 -21.33 1.95
N TYR A 179 7.21 -20.43 2.91
CA TYR A 179 5.90 -19.84 3.13
C TYR A 179 5.46 -18.99 1.93
N VAL A 180 6.35 -18.18 1.38
CA VAL A 180 6.05 -17.37 0.17
C VAL A 180 5.70 -18.29 -0.99
N ASP A 181 6.51 -19.31 -1.25
CA ASP A 181 6.32 -20.21 -2.39
C ASP A 181 5.02 -21.03 -2.25
N THR A 182 4.73 -21.56 -1.04
CA THR A 182 3.57 -22.44 -0.81
C THR A 182 2.26 -21.71 -0.49
N ARG A 183 2.31 -20.49 -0.01
CA ARG A 183 1.11 -19.72 0.44
C ARG A 183 0.77 -18.55 -0.45
N VAL A 184 1.76 -17.92 -1.06
CA VAL A 184 1.56 -16.75 -1.89
C VAL A 184 1.63 -17.13 -3.36
N ARG A 185 2.78 -17.60 -3.82
CA ARG A 185 3.00 -17.95 -5.23
C ARG A 185 2.17 -19.11 -5.72
N ALA A 186 1.93 -20.11 -4.86
CA ALA A 186 1.09 -21.26 -5.25
C ALA A 186 -0.37 -20.85 -5.50
N LEU A 187 -0.86 -19.78 -4.84
CA LEU A 187 -2.19 -19.24 -5.07
C LEU A 187 -2.22 -18.24 -6.22
N MET A 188 -1.28 -17.30 -6.22
CA MET A 188 -1.19 -16.19 -7.18
C MET A 188 0.24 -16.06 -7.69
N PRO A 189 0.62 -16.84 -8.74
CA PRO A 189 2.00 -16.87 -9.27
C PRO A 189 2.49 -15.51 -9.77
N GLU A 190 1.58 -14.63 -10.19
CA GLU A 190 1.86 -13.29 -10.72
C GLU A 190 2.07 -12.23 -9.63
N THR A 191 2.10 -12.62 -8.35
CA THR A 191 2.34 -11.67 -7.26
C THR A 191 3.78 -11.15 -7.33
N ALA A 192 3.90 -9.82 -7.44
CA ALA A 192 5.19 -9.14 -7.55
C ALA A 192 5.80 -8.80 -6.19
N GLY A 193 4.98 -8.63 -5.15
CA GLY A 193 5.48 -8.24 -3.83
C GLY A 193 4.54 -8.57 -2.68
N LEU A 194 5.09 -8.38 -1.46
CA LEU A 194 4.34 -8.48 -0.21
C LEU A 194 4.51 -7.22 0.62
N ASP A 195 3.44 -6.83 1.28
CA ASP A 195 3.45 -5.79 2.30
C ASP A 195 2.46 -6.09 3.43
N MET A 196 2.25 -5.12 4.32
CA MET A 196 1.37 -5.28 5.47
C MET A 196 0.21 -4.27 5.51
N GLU A 197 0.09 -3.37 4.53
CA GLU A 197 -0.80 -2.21 4.62
C GLU A 197 -1.61 -1.92 3.35
N SER A 198 -1.11 -2.26 2.19
CA SER A 198 -1.68 -1.84 0.90
C SER A 198 -3.16 -2.19 0.74
N TYR A 199 -3.59 -3.37 1.25
CA TYR A 199 -4.99 -3.77 1.22
C TYR A 199 -5.89 -2.75 1.95
N SER A 200 -5.43 -2.24 3.08
CA SER A 200 -6.18 -1.26 3.88
C SER A 200 -6.36 0.08 3.17
N VAL A 201 -5.32 0.52 2.46
CA VAL A 201 -5.39 1.78 1.69
C VAL A 201 -6.43 1.67 0.58
N PHE A 202 -6.40 0.60 -0.21
CA PHE A 202 -7.38 0.35 -1.26
C PHE A 202 -8.80 0.18 -0.70
N TYR A 203 -8.94 -0.61 0.36
CA TYR A 203 -10.22 -0.85 1.00
C TYR A 203 -10.84 0.46 1.52
N THR A 204 -10.05 1.28 2.20
CA THR A 204 -10.55 2.55 2.76
C THR A 204 -10.90 3.54 1.64
N ALA A 205 -10.04 3.67 0.62
CA ALA A 205 -10.28 4.58 -0.50
C ALA A 205 -11.54 4.23 -1.31
N GLN A 206 -11.88 2.94 -1.42
CA GLN A 206 -13.08 2.48 -2.14
C GLN A 206 -14.37 2.61 -1.33
N ASN A 207 -14.29 2.68 0.02
CA ASN A 207 -15.45 2.63 0.89
C ASN A 207 -15.72 3.94 1.66
N CYS A 208 -14.87 4.95 1.56
CA CYS A 208 -15.02 6.29 2.12
C CYS A 208 -14.98 7.35 1.03
#